data_f04d3dd2e07b331ec3c66ec011b15036
#
_entry.id   f04d3dd2e07b331ec3c66ec011b15036
#
_cell.length_a   1.000
_cell.length_b   1.000
_cell.length_c   1.000
_cell.angle_alpha   90.00
_cell.angle_beta   90.00
_cell.angle_gamma   90.00
#
_symmetry.space_group_name_H-M   'P 1'
#
loop_
_entity.id
_entity.type
_entity.pdbx_description
1 polymer ?
#
loop_
_entity_poly.entity_id
_entity_poly.type
_entity_poly.pdbx_seq_one_letter_code
_entity_poly.pdbx_strand_id
1 'polypeptide(L)'
;MASVTIRDVAKKAGVGVGTVSRVLNRNPAVREATRRKVLAAIEELEFTPSPIARRLSLGKTMTVAVIAPFFVRPSYVERLRGLDTVFAESEYDFILYNVETTSRRDRYFREMARSDRVDGLLIMSLVPTDNTVESFMNAGIPTVLVDAVHPRLSHIIIDDQKGGYKATKHLIDLGHRKIGYLSDHMYENPFNFQPVIDRYKGYRQALTEAGIPFHPEYHRQSELSRRIAKKVAKEMLTLPDPPTAIFAYSDTQAFGVLRAAEELGIGVPEDLSVIGYDDIEISEYLHLTTIRQQLFQSGVEGAKLLLEEIDIQHPEPREIVLPTELILRKTTVPLATP
;
A
#
# COMPACT_ATOMS: atom_id res chain seq x y z
N MET A 1 -22.62 39.13 2.38
CA MET A 1 -23.98 38.63 2.09
C MET A 1 -24.20 37.41 2.98
N ALA A 2 -25.36 37.24 3.59
CA ALA A 2 -25.67 36.05 4.38
C ALA A 2 -25.74 34.86 3.41
N SER A 3 -25.06 33.74 3.71
CA SER A 3 -25.11 32.51 2.88
C SER A 3 -26.52 31.94 2.91
N VAL A 4 -27.02 31.51 1.74
CA VAL A 4 -28.29 30.80 1.61
C VAL A 4 -28.27 29.54 2.46
N THR A 5 -29.34 29.28 3.19
CA THR A 5 -29.45 28.15 4.12
C THR A 5 -30.50 27.14 3.66
N ILE A 6 -30.46 25.92 4.20
CA ILE A 6 -31.50 24.90 3.97
C ILE A 6 -32.91 25.39 4.34
N ARG A 7 -33.02 26.35 5.28
CA ARG A 7 -34.29 26.98 5.67
C ARG A 7 -34.85 27.86 4.55
N ASP A 8 -33.99 28.57 3.83
CA ASP A 8 -34.38 29.39 2.69
C ASP A 8 -34.88 28.54 1.54
N VAL A 9 -34.20 27.42 1.24
CA VAL A 9 -34.66 26.42 0.28
C VAL A 9 -36.05 25.84 0.66
N ALA A 10 -36.21 25.46 1.92
CA ALA A 10 -37.46 24.93 2.44
C ALA A 10 -38.62 25.93 2.28
N LYS A 11 -38.38 27.20 2.61
CA LYS A 11 -39.35 28.31 2.45
C LYS A 11 -39.70 28.54 0.98
N LYS A 12 -38.71 28.52 0.08
CA LYS A 12 -38.90 28.73 -1.37
C LYS A 12 -39.65 27.58 -1.99
N ALA A 13 -39.35 26.34 -1.64
CA ALA A 13 -40.02 25.14 -2.16
C ALA A 13 -41.39 24.87 -1.53
N GLY A 14 -41.76 25.61 -0.47
CA GLY A 14 -43.03 25.39 0.25
C GLY A 14 -43.10 24.07 0.99
N VAL A 15 -41.98 23.60 1.54
CA VAL A 15 -41.86 22.31 2.26
C VAL A 15 -41.15 22.49 3.62
N GLY A 16 -41.17 21.46 4.45
CA GLY A 16 -40.40 21.45 5.68
C GLY A 16 -38.91 21.20 5.44
N VAL A 17 -38.02 21.70 6.32
CA VAL A 17 -36.56 21.46 6.27
C VAL A 17 -36.22 19.98 6.18
N GLY A 18 -36.95 19.12 6.94
CA GLY A 18 -36.76 17.66 6.87
C GLY A 18 -37.07 17.05 5.48
N THR A 19 -37.98 17.68 4.69
CA THR A 19 -38.25 17.24 3.32
C THR A 19 -37.12 17.64 2.38
N VAL A 20 -36.55 18.85 2.53
CA VAL A 20 -35.35 19.27 1.78
C VAL A 20 -34.18 18.34 2.08
N SER A 21 -33.93 18.02 3.36
CA SER A 21 -32.88 17.07 3.76
C SER A 21 -33.06 15.71 3.13
N ARG A 22 -34.29 15.15 3.10
CA ARG A 22 -34.58 13.87 2.44
C ARG A 22 -34.33 13.93 0.94
N VAL A 23 -34.66 15.05 0.26
CA VAL A 23 -34.38 15.22 -1.17
C VAL A 23 -32.89 15.24 -1.43
N LEU A 24 -32.12 16.01 -0.64
CA LEU A 24 -30.66 16.08 -0.73
C LEU A 24 -29.99 14.71 -0.52
N ASN A 25 -30.54 13.91 0.39
CA ASN A 25 -30.07 12.55 0.68
C ASN A 25 -30.68 11.48 -0.23
N ARG A 26 -31.30 11.87 -1.37
CA ARG A 26 -31.89 10.98 -2.37
C ARG A 26 -32.90 9.96 -1.83
N ASN A 27 -33.55 10.27 -0.72
CA ASN A 27 -34.49 9.35 -0.06
C ASN A 27 -35.62 8.97 -1.00
N PRO A 28 -35.87 7.66 -1.27
CA PRO A 28 -36.88 7.21 -2.22
C PRO A 28 -38.33 7.48 -1.79
N ALA A 29 -38.55 7.71 -0.49
CA ALA A 29 -39.89 8.01 0.04
C ALA A 29 -40.42 9.40 -0.34
N VAL A 30 -39.61 10.29 -0.93
CA VAL A 30 -40.03 11.61 -1.37
C VAL A 30 -40.66 11.52 -2.73
N ARG A 31 -41.94 11.97 -2.83
CA ARG A 31 -42.68 12.01 -4.11
C ARG A 31 -41.96 12.85 -5.16
N GLU A 32 -41.93 12.40 -6.39
CA GLU A 32 -41.23 13.03 -7.51
C GLU A 32 -41.63 14.51 -7.74
N ALA A 33 -42.91 14.85 -7.60
CA ALA A 33 -43.35 16.24 -7.69
C ALA A 33 -42.75 17.14 -6.60
N THR A 34 -42.56 16.62 -5.38
CA THR A 34 -41.93 17.34 -4.29
C THR A 34 -40.43 17.47 -4.49
N ARG A 35 -39.80 16.39 -4.98
CA ARG A 35 -38.36 16.37 -5.34
C ARG A 35 -38.04 17.47 -6.35
N ARG A 36 -38.81 17.56 -7.45
CA ARG A 36 -38.63 18.60 -8.48
C ARG A 36 -38.75 20.01 -7.94
N LYS A 37 -39.74 20.29 -7.06
CA LYS A 37 -39.88 21.61 -6.43
C LYS A 37 -38.67 22.00 -5.58
N VAL A 38 -38.12 21.05 -4.81
CA VAL A 38 -36.98 21.29 -3.99
C VAL A 38 -35.72 21.51 -4.83
N LEU A 39 -35.47 20.70 -5.86
CA LEU A 39 -34.35 20.86 -6.77
C LEU A 39 -34.35 22.18 -7.51
N ALA A 40 -35.55 22.61 -8.01
CA ALA A 40 -35.69 23.92 -8.63
C ALA A 40 -35.39 25.07 -7.65
N ALA A 41 -35.82 24.98 -6.38
CA ALA A 41 -35.51 25.97 -5.38
C ALA A 41 -33.98 26.01 -5.00
N ILE A 42 -33.32 24.85 -5.02
CA ILE A 42 -31.88 24.76 -4.82
C ILE A 42 -31.11 25.47 -5.93
N GLU A 43 -31.52 25.20 -7.20
CA GLU A 43 -30.89 25.79 -8.38
C GLU A 43 -31.13 27.34 -8.42
N GLU A 44 -32.34 27.80 -8.18
CA GLU A 44 -32.71 29.23 -8.22
C GLU A 44 -31.98 30.02 -7.11
N LEU A 45 -31.76 29.41 -5.94
CA LEU A 45 -31.07 30.05 -4.80
C LEU A 45 -29.56 29.81 -4.82
N GLU A 46 -29.03 29.10 -5.81
CA GLU A 46 -27.61 28.67 -5.87
C GLU A 46 -27.15 28.03 -4.54
N PHE A 47 -28.08 27.27 -3.92
CA PHE A 47 -27.80 26.68 -2.61
C PHE A 47 -26.85 25.49 -2.73
N THR A 48 -25.70 25.61 -2.11
CA THR A 48 -24.77 24.50 -1.95
C THR A 48 -24.93 23.91 -0.54
N PRO A 49 -25.31 22.61 -0.43
CA PRO A 49 -25.40 21.97 0.88
C PRO A 49 -24.07 22.04 1.63
N SER A 50 -24.09 22.44 2.89
CA SER A 50 -22.90 22.36 3.72
C SER A 50 -22.50 20.89 3.92
N PRO A 51 -21.27 20.49 3.57
CA PRO A 51 -20.77 19.13 3.84
C PRO A 51 -20.92 18.74 5.32
N ILE A 52 -20.66 19.67 6.23
CA ILE A 52 -20.79 19.44 7.68
C ILE A 52 -22.26 19.15 8.07
N ALA A 53 -23.22 19.92 7.53
CA ALA A 53 -24.64 19.69 7.81
C ALA A 53 -25.14 18.36 7.23
N ARG A 54 -24.62 17.95 6.06
CA ARG A 54 -24.92 16.65 5.45
C ARG A 54 -24.36 15.50 6.31
N ARG A 55 -23.11 15.58 6.72
CA ARG A 55 -22.45 14.60 7.61
C ARG A 55 -23.23 14.43 8.91
N LEU A 56 -23.62 15.54 9.55
CA LEU A 56 -24.43 15.53 10.78
C LEU A 56 -25.79 14.86 10.56
N SER A 57 -26.44 15.14 9.42
CA SER A 57 -27.75 14.56 9.08
C SER A 57 -27.69 13.06 8.80
N LEU A 58 -26.56 12.56 8.28
CA LEU A 58 -26.33 11.14 7.98
C LEU A 58 -25.81 10.37 9.21
N GLY A 59 -25.32 11.07 10.24
CA GLY A 59 -24.60 10.43 11.35
C GLY A 59 -23.27 9.81 10.95
N LYS A 60 -22.71 10.24 9.79
CA LYS A 60 -21.45 9.75 9.23
C LYS A 60 -20.46 10.91 9.06
N THR A 61 -19.17 10.63 9.18
CA THR A 61 -18.11 11.62 8.96
C THR A 61 -17.80 11.81 7.48
N MET A 62 -18.19 10.86 6.63
CA MET A 62 -17.83 10.75 5.21
C MET A 62 -16.32 10.86 5.00
N THR A 63 -15.57 10.31 5.94
CA THR A 63 -14.11 10.37 5.97
C THR A 63 -13.54 9.03 6.36
N VAL A 64 -12.50 8.60 5.65
CA VAL A 64 -11.71 7.40 5.92
C VAL A 64 -10.32 7.82 6.38
N ALA A 65 -9.76 7.17 7.38
CA ALA A 65 -8.34 7.33 7.70
C ALA A 65 -7.51 6.29 6.97
N VAL A 66 -6.44 6.75 6.33
CA VAL A 66 -5.38 5.90 5.75
C VAL A 66 -4.13 6.06 6.59
N ILE A 67 -3.71 4.98 7.26
CA ILE A 67 -2.52 4.99 8.13
C ILE A 67 -1.42 4.22 7.41
N ALA A 68 -0.33 4.91 7.04
CA ALA A 68 0.77 4.31 6.29
C ALA A 68 2.14 4.72 6.86
N PRO A 69 3.12 3.80 6.95
CA PRO A 69 4.47 4.16 7.31
C PRO A 69 5.20 4.76 6.10
N PHE A 70 6.02 5.80 6.34
CA PHE A 70 6.93 6.33 5.32
C PHE A 70 6.26 6.53 3.94
N PHE A 71 5.09 7.16 3.89
CA PHE A 71 4.23 7.23 2.70
C PHE A 71 4.90 7.81 1.43
N VAL A 72 6.02 8.50 1.57
CA VAL A 72 6.81 9.05 0.44
C VAL A 72 7.65 7.98 -0.28
N ARG A 73 7.74 6.76 0.24
CA ARG A 73 8.44 5.66 -0.45
C ARG A 73 7.65 5.27 -1.71
N PRO A 74 8.33 5.00 -2.85
CA PRO A 74 7.65 4.74 -4.12
C PRO A 74 6.57 3.67 -4.08
N SER A 75 6.80 2.56 -3.36
CA SER A 75 5.81 1.48 -3.23
C SER A 75 4.52 1.92 -2.52
N TYR A 76 4.61 2.82 -1.53
CA TYR A 76 3.42 3.39 -0.89
C TYR A 76 2.72 4.42 -1.77
N VAL A 77 3.48 5.20 -2.54
CA VAL A 77 2.91 6.16 -3.51
C VAL A 77 2.04 5.43 -4.52
N GLU A 78 2.50 4.30 -5.07
CA GLU A 78 1.72 3.51 -6.03
C GLU A 78 0.44 2.94 -5.39
N ARG A 79 0.50 2.43 -4.15
CA ARG A 79 -0.70 1.98 -3.43
C ARG A 79 -1.68 3.13 -3.18
N LEU A 80 -1.17 4.30 -2.79
CA LEU A 80 -2.00 5.50 -2.57
C LEU A 80 -2.67 5.98 -3.86
N ARG A 81 -2.00 5.90 -5.02
CA ARG A 81 -2.61 6.22 -6.32
C ARG A 81 -3.79 5.29 -6.62
N GLY A 82 -3.62 3.97 -6.37
CA GLY A 82 -4.71 3.01 -6.56
C GLY A 82 -5.91 3.30 -5.64
N LEU A 83 -5.65 3.62 -4.39
CA LEU A 83 -6.64 3.98 -3.40
C LEU A 83 -7.38 5.29 -3.79
N ASP A 84 -6.63 6.32 -4.22
CA ASP A 84 -7.17 7.60 -4.64
C ASP A 84 -8.17 7.47 -5.79
N THR A 85 -7.92 6.59 -6.78
CA THR A 85 -8.85 6.36 -7.89
C THR A 85 -10.23 5.86 -7.43
N VAL A 86 -10.28 5.08 -6.36
CA VAL A 86 -11.53 4.55 -5.81
C VAL A 86 -12.25 5.62 -4.98
N PHE A 87 -11.52 6.34 -4.13
CA PHE A 87 -12.13 7.38 -3.30
C PHE A 87 -12.59 8.58 -4.12
N ALA A 88 -11.91 8.93 -5.21
CA ALA A 88 -12.33 9.99 -6.13
C ALA A 88 -13.70 9.74 -6.78
N GLU A 89 -14.10 8.48 -6.93
CA GLU A 89 -15.42 8.08 -7.44
C GLU A 89 -16.44 7.86 -6.33
N SER A 90 -16.06 7.96 -5.06
CA SER A 90 -16.92 7.76 -3.90
C SER A 90 -17.41 9.08 -3.30
N GLU A 91 -18.28 9.01 -2.30
CA GLU A 91 -18.68 10.16 -1.48
C GLU A 91 -17.75 10.38 -0.28
N TYR A 92 -16.70 9.57 -0.12
CA TYR A 92 -15.77 9.60 1.00
C TYR A 92 -14.49 10.36 0.65
N ASP A 93 -14.11 11.30 1.51
CA ASP A 93 -12.76 11.84 1.54
C ASP A 93 -11.85 10.88 2.33
N PHE A 94 -10.53 10.89 2.08
CA PHE A 94 -9.59 10.21 2.95
C PHE A 94 -8.53 11.16 3.53
N ILE A 95 -8.09 10.86 4.74
CA ILE A 95 -7.02 11.58 5.43
C ILE A 95 -5.85 10.63 5.63
N LEU A 96 -4.68 11.03 5.12
CA LEU A 96 -3.46 10.24 5.24
C LEU A 96 -2.70 10.57 6.53
N TYR A 97 -2.43 9.57 7.35
CA TYR A 97 -1.66 9.63 8.58
C TYR A 97 -0.30 8.97 8.39
N ASN A 98 0.78 9.78 8.32
CA ASN A 98 2.14 9.29 8.18
C ASN A 98 2.71 8.77 9.50
N VAL A 99 3.17 7.52 9.50
CA VAL A 99 3.80 6.85 10.65
C VAL A 99 5.30 6.70 10.40
N GLU A 100 6.10 7.38 11.20
CA GLU A 100 7.57 7.27 11.18
C GLU A 100 8.13 6.62 12.44
N THR A 101 7.33 6.54 13.51
CA THR A 101 7.71 5.96 14.80
C THR A 101 6.58 5.12 15.38
N THR A 102 6.93 4.13 16.21
CA THR A 102 5.93 3.30 16.91
C THR A 102 5.02 4.10 17.82
N SER A 103 5.55 5.13 18.49
CA SER A 103 4.74 6.02 19.34
C SER A 103 3.69 6.81 18.54
N ARG A 104 4.03 7.21 17.30
CA ARG A 104 3.07 7.88 16.41
C ARG A 104 2.02 6.90 15.91
N ARG A 105 2.40 5.66 15.55
CA ARG A 105 1.48 4.56 15.22
C ARG A 105 0.46 4.35 16.34
N ASP A 106 0.95 4.12 17.56
CA ASP A 106 0.12 3.79 18.71
C ASP A 106 -0.82 4.95 19.10
N ARG A 107 -0.36 6.20 18.90
CA ARG A 107 -1.21 7.38 19.08
C ARG A 107 -2.34 7.39 18.03
N TYR A 108 -2.04 7.21 16.75
CA TYR A 108 -3.07 7.23 15.71
C TYR A 108 -4.07 6.08 15.88
N PHE A 109 -3.62 4.89 16.22
CA PHE A 109 -4.51 3.77 16.50
C PHE A 109 -5.50 4.09 17.64
N ARG A 110 -5.02 4.68 18.75
CA ARG A 110 -5.90 5.12 19.84
C ARG A 110 -6.87 6.23 19.43
N GLU A 111 -6.40 7.19 18.63
CA GLU A 111 -7.24 8.31 18.19
C GLU A 111 -8.32 7.86 17.20
N MET A 112 -8.00 6.90 16.33
CA MET A 112 -8.95 6.36 15.35
C MET A 112 -9.96 5.39 15.96
N ALA A 113 -9.68 4.78 17.10
CA ALA A 113 -10.66 3.96 17.84
C ALA A 113 -11.83 4.79 18.43
N ARG A 114 -12.21 5.90 17.77
CA ARG A 114 -13.30 6.82 18.15
C ARG A 114 -14.21 7.02 16.95
N SER A 115 -15.44 6.56 17.05
CA SER A 115 -16.45 6.60 15.99
C SER A 115 -16.84 8.01 15.49
N ASP A 116 -16.44 9.06 16.21
CA ASP A 116 -16.71 10.46 15.85
C ASP A 116 -15.70 11.06 14.86
N ARG A 117 -14.64 10.34 14.52
CA ARG A 117 -13.56 10.85 13.65
C ARG A 117 -13.62 10.36 12.22
N VAL A 118 -13.86 9.07 12.02
CA VAL A 118 -13.83 8.43 10.71
C VAL A 118 -14.86 7.33 10.63
N ASP A 119 -15.31 7.02 9.42
CA ASP A 119 -16.27 5.94 9.17
C ASP A 119 -15.57 4.62 8.82
N GLY A 120 -14.25 4.65 8.60
CA GLY A 120 -13.45 3.47 8.30
C GLY A 120 -11.95 3.72 8.37
N LEU A 121 -11.18 2.64 8.50
CA LEU A 121 -9.72 2.64 8.56
C LEU A 121 -9.13 1.78 7.45
N LEU A 122 -8.12 2.29 6.75
CA LEU A 122 -7.25 1.52 5.90
C LEU A 122 -5.83 1.63 6.48
N ILE A 123 -5.23 0.49 6.84
CA ILE A 123 -3.91 0.44 7.47
C ILE A 123 -2.96 -0.29 6.54
N MET A 124 -1.87 0.37 6.13
CA MET A 124 -0.86 -0.20 5.23
C MET A 124 0.36 -0.68 6.01
N SER A 125 0.78 -1.91 5.76
CA SER A 125 2.03 -2.54 6.26
C SER A 125 2.26 -2.44 7.77
N LEU A 126 1.25 -2.10 8.55
CA LEU A 126 1.31 -2.03 10.02
C LEU A 126 0.31 -3.00 10.60
N VAL A 127 0.77 -3.92 11.44
CA VAL A 127 -0.11 -4.88 12.10
C VAL A 127 -0.57 -4.30 13.45
N PRO A 128 -1.88 -4.07 13.64
CA PRO A 128 -2.41 -3.70 14.95
C PRO A 128 -2.37 -4.89 15.91
N THR A 129 -2.23 -4.62 17.22
CA THR A 129 -2.34 -5.68 18.26
C THR A 129 -3.80 -6.11 18.44
N ASP A 130 -4.02 -7.32 19.02
CA ASP A 130 -5.37 -7.81 19.33
C ASP A 130 -6.21 -6.79 20.11
N ASN A 131 -5.62 -6.13 21.11
CA ASN A 131 -6.30 -5.10 21.91
C ASN A 131 -6.68 -3.87 21.07
N THR A 132 -5.85 -3.51 20.10
CA THR A 132 -6.13 -2.41 19.18
C THR A 132 -7.27 -2.77 18.23
N VAL A 133 -7.25 -3.98 17.68
CA VAL A 133 -8.35 -4.50 16.84
C VAL A 133 -9.66 -4.55 17.61
N GLU A 134 -9.63 -5.03 18.85
CA GLU A 134 -10.82 -5.03 19.71
C GLU A 134 -11.37 -3.62 19.95
N SER A 135 -10.48 -2.64 20.12
CA SER A 135 -10.89 -1.23 20.26
C SER A 135 -11.59 -0.69 19.01
N PHE A 136 -11.10 -1.04 17.81
CA PHE A 136 -11.74 -0.67 16.54
C PHE A 136 -13.11 -1.33 16.40
N MET A 137 -13.20 -2.63 16.70
CA MET A 137 -14.46 -3.38 16.62
C MET A 137 -15.51 -2.85 17.61
N ASN A 138 -15.11 -2.56 18.85
CA ASN A 138 -16.00 -2.00 19.88
C ASN A 138 -16.49 -0.59 19.51
N ALA A 139 -15.66 0.18 18.77
CA ALA A 139 -16.05 1.48 18.21
C ALA A 139 -16.92 1.37 16.96
N GLY A 140 -17.12 0.16 16.42
CA GLY A 140 -17.86 -0.08 15.18
C GLY A 140 -17.18 0.49 13.94
N ILE A 141 -15.84 0.52 13.90
CA ILE A 141 -15.07 1.11 12.81
C ILE A 141 -14.52 -0.02 11.92
N PRO A 142 -15.07 -0.22 10.71
CA PRO A 142 -14.52 -1.15 9.73
C PRO A 142 -13.05 -0.85 9.44
N THR A 143 -12.23 -1.89 9.42
CA THR A 143 -10.78 -1.75 9.27
C THR A 143 -10.26 -2.78 8.29
N VAL A 144 -9.61 -2.32 7.23
CA VAL A 144 -8.97 -3.14 6.20
C VAL A 144 -7.46 -2.95 6.25
N LEU A 145 -6.73 -4.05 6.17
CA LEU A 145 -5.27 -4.03 6.09
C LEU A 145 -4.82 -4.20 4.63
N VAL A 146 -3.77 -3.49 4.25
CA VAL A 146 -3.06 -3.67 2.99
C VAL A 146 -1.61 -3.97 3.30
N ASP A 147 -1.08 -5.07 2.77
CA ASP A 147 0.32 -5.48 3.01
C ASP A 147 0.59 -5.81 4.50
N ALA A 148 -0.42 -6.23 5.20
CA ALA A 148 -0.38 -6.67 6.60
C ALA A 148 -1.52 -7.65 6.87
N VAL A 149 -1.37 -8.54 7.85
CA VAL A 149 -2.34 -9.59 8.17
C VAL A 149 -2.73 -9.53 9.63
N HIS A 150 -4.02 -9.64 9.88
CA HIS A 150 -4.57 -9.92 11.20
C HIS A 150 -5.81 -10.81 11.06
N PRO A 151 -5.95 -11.92 11.83
CA PRO A 151 -6.99 -12.93 11.59
C PRO A 151 -8.44 -12.43 11.75
N ARG A 152 -8.63 -11.31 12.43
CA ARG A 152 -9.95 -10.70 12.68
C ARG A 152 -10.28 -9.53 11.75
N LEU A 153 -9.41 -9.21 10.78
CA LEU A 153 -9.59 -8.07 9.86
C LEU A 153 -9.44 -8.53 8.41
N SER A 154 -10.23 -7.95 7.55
CA SER A 154 -10.05 -8.12 6.11
C SER A 154 -8.71 -7.54 5.65
N HIS A 155 -8.07 -8.22 4.70
CA HIS A 155 -6.75 -7.80 4.27
C HIS A 155 -6.43 -8.18 2.82
N ILE A 156 -5.58 -7.34 2.23
CA ILE A 156 -4.99 -7.54 0.91
C ILE A 156 -3.49 -7.78 1.09
N ILE A 157 -2.99 -8.89 0.60
CA ILE A 157 -1.57 -9.25 0.66
C ILE A 157 -1.00 -9.55 -0.72
N ILE A 158 0.31 -9.50 -0.80
CA ILE A 158 1.09 -9.94 -1.94
C ILE A 158 1.74 -11.28 -1.56
N ASP A 159 1.84 -12.23 -2.49
CA ASP A 159 2.58 -13.48 -2.28
C ASP A 159 4.10 -13.21 -2.38
N ASP A 160 4.64 -12.56 -1.33
CA ASP A 160 6.02 -12.12 -1.27
C ASP A 160 7.02 -13.28 -1.19
N GLN A 161 6.65 -14.40 -0.56
CA GLN A 161 7.51 -15.58 -0.53
C GLN A 161 7.67 -16.16 -1.96
N LYS A 162 6.58 -16.27 -2.69
CA LYS A 162 6.61 -16.72 -4.08
C LYS A 162 7.31 -15.71 -4.99
N GLY A 163 7.18 -14.40 -4.69
CA GLY A 163 7.91 -13.35 -5.39
C GLY A 163 9.42 -13.46 -5.21
N GLY A 164 9.91 -13.60 -3.97
CA GLY A 164 11.31 -13.82 -3.64
C GLY A 164 11.86 -15.12 -4.25
N TYR A 165 11.05 -16.19 -4.25
CA TYR A 165 11.35 -17.44 -4.92
C TYR A 165 11.54 -17.23 -6.43
N LYS A 166 10.60 -16.56 -7.11
CA LYS A 166 10.66 -16.29 -8.56
C LYS A 166 11.91 -15.48 -8.93
N ALA A 167 12.24 -14.45 -8.17
CA ALA A 167 13.42 -13.62 -8.39
C ALA A 167 14.70 -14.46 -8.35
N THR A 168 14.84 -15.28 -7.31
CA THR A 168 16.02 -16.12 -7.09
C THR A 168 16.09 -17.27 -8.11
N LYS A 169 14.96 -17.93 -8.36
CA LYS A 169 14.86 -18.99 -9.35
C LYS A 169 15.25 -18.53 -10.75
N HIS A 170 14.84 -17.31 -11.13
CA HIS A 170 15.26 -16.70 -12.41
C HIS A 170 16.79 -16.61 -12.52
N LEU A 171 17.48 -16.12 -11.49
CA LEU A 171 18.95 -16.06 -11.49
C LEU A 171 19.58 -17.45 -11.53
N ILE A 172 19.00 -18.43 -10.84
CA ILE A 172 19.46 -19.84 -10.86
C ILE A 172 19.30 -20.44 -12.25
N ASP A 173 18.18 -20.16 -12.94
CA ASP A 173 17.90 -20.67 -14.29
C ASP A 173 18.83 -20.05 -15.34
N LEU A 174 19.33 -18.84 -15.09
CA LEU A 174 20.39 -18.21 -15.86
C LEU A 174 21.80 -18.76 -15.55
N GLY A 175 21.92 -19.77 -14.69
CA GLY A 175 23.18 -20.44 -14.36
C GLY A 175 23.94 -19.86 -13.18
N HIS A 176 23.46 -18.77 -12.56
CA HIS A 176 24.13 -18.20 -11.39
C HIS A 176 24.03 -19.14 -10.18
N ARG A 177 25.14 -19.27 -9.46
CA ARG A 177 25.26 -20.07 -8.22
C ARG A 177 25.73 -19.23 -7.02
N LYS A 178 26.43 -18.13 -7.27
CA LYS A 178 26.84 -17.13 -6.30
C LYS A 178 25.86 -15.98 -6.36
N ILE A 179 24.79 -16.07 -5.56
CA ILE A 179 23.66 -15.12 -5.61
C ILE A 179 23.63 -14.36 -4.30
N GLY A 180 23.91 -13.04 -4.36
CA GLY A 180 23.78 -12.15 -3.23
C GLY A 180 22.32 -11.76 -2.97
N TYR A 181 21.98 -11.51 -1.72
CA TYR A 181 20.69 -10.95 -1.32
C TYR A 181 20.89 -9.70 -0.47
N LEU A 182 20.39 -8.57 -0.93
CA LEU A 182 20.37 -7.31 -0.19
C LEU A 182 18.97 -7.05 0.33
N SER A 183 18.77 -7.15 1.66
CA SER A 183 17.46 -6.98 2.30
C SER A 183 17.37 -5.70 3.13
N ASP A 184 16.16 -5.35 3.57
CA ASP A 184 15.96 -4.46 4.70
C ASP A 184 16.26 -5.20 6.02
N HIS A 185 16.33 -4.50 7.14
CA HIS A 185 16.53 -5.08 8.46
C HIS A 185 15.34 -5.98 8.83
N MET A 186 15.60 -7.28 9.02
CA MET A 186 14.55 -8.27 9.26
C MET A 186 13.98 -8.24 10.67
N TYR A 187 14.83 -7.99 11.68
CA TYR A 187 14.45 -8.09 13.10
C TYR A 187 14.65 -6.80 13.89
N GLU A 188 15.38 -5.84 13.34
CA GLU A 188 15.68 -4.55 14.00
C GLU A 188 14.66 -3.46 13.60
N ASN A 189 13.78 -3.75 12.64
CA ASN A 189 12.77 -2.81 12.22
C ASN A 189 11.61 -2.79 13.24
N PRO A 190 11.31 -1.63 13.87
CA PRO A 190 10.30 -1.54 14.92
C PRO A 190 8.87 -1.81 14.43
N PHE A 191 8.67 -1.88 13.12
CA PHE A 191 7.37 -2.19 12.51
C PHE A 191 7.22 -3.66 12.08
N ASN A 192 8.31 -4.45 12.10
CA ASN A 192 8.32 -5.87 11.74
C ASN A 192 7.63 -6.16 10.39
N PHE A 193 8.09 -5.50 9.33
CA PHE A 193 7.49 -5.66 7.99
C PHE A 193 7.59 -7.11 7.51
N GLN A 194 6.46 -7.79 7.44
CA GLN A 194 6.40 -9.20 7.03
C GLN A 194 6.99 -9.49 5.64
N PRO A 195 6.81 -8.62 4.61
CA PRO A 195 7.41 -8.83 3.28
C PRO A 195 8.93 -9.02 3.30
N VAL A 196 9.65 -8.40 4.24
CA VAL A 196 11.12 -8.58 4.37
C VAL A 196 11.47 -10.02 4.66
N ILE A 197 10.72 -10.65 5.58
CA ILE A 197 10.91 -12.03 6.00
C ILE A 197 10.48 -12.99 4.89
N ASP A 198 9.36 -12.71 4.24
CA ASP A 198 8.78 -13.63 3.26
C ASP A 198 9.58 -13.65 1.94
N ARG A 199 10.06 -12.51 1.46
CA ARG A 199 11.01 -12.46 0.32
C ARG A 199 12.31 -13.22 0.62
N TYR A 200 12.84 -13.08 1.84
CA TYR A 200 14.01 -13.84 2.27
C TYR A 200 13.73 -15.35 2.33
N LYS A 201 12.57 -15.79 2.84
CA LYS A 201 12.18 -17.20 2.80
C LYS A 201 12.14 -17.73 1.37
N GLY A 202 11.56 -16.95 0.43
CA GLY A 202 11.52 -17.31 -0.98
C GLY A 202 12.93 -17.45 -1.60
N TYR A 203 13.84 -16.50 -1.31
CA TYR A 203 15.24 -16.58 -1.69
C TYR A 203 15.89 -17.86 -1.15
N ARG A 204 15.76 -18.15 0.13
CA ARG A 204 16.33 -19.33 0.78
C ARG A 204 15.77 -20.64 0.22
N GLN A 205 14.46 -20.66 -0.03
CA GLN A 205 13.78 -21.83 -0.61
C GLN A 205 14.34 -22.15 -2.02
N ALA A 206 14.48 -21.16 -2.89
CA ALA A 206 15.00 -21.37 -4.24
C ALA A 206 16.44 -21.90 -4.24
N LEU A 207 17.31 -21.38 -3.37
CA LEU A 207 18.67 -21.90 -3.20
C LEU A 207 18.67 -23.35 -2.74
N THR A 208 17.85 -23.68 -1.73
CA THR A 208 17.77 -25.03 -1.16
C THR A 208 17.31 -26.05 -2.19
N GLU A 209 16.25 -25.75 -2.94
CA GLU A 209 15.71 -26.63 -3.98
C GLU A 209 16.70 -26.85 -5.14
N ALA A 210 17.56 -25.86 -5.42
CA ALA A 210 18.62 -25.98 -6.43
C ALA A 210 19.93 -26.62 -5.91
N GLY A 211 19.97 -27.02 -4.64
CA GLY A 211 21.17 -27.56 -4.02
C GLY A 211 22.33 -26.56 -3.88
N ILE A 212 22.02 -25.24 -3.85
CA ILE A 212 23.01 -24.18 -3.71
C ILE A 212 23.17 -23.86 -2.23
N PRO A 213 24.40 -23.96 -1.66
CA PRO A 213 24.63 -23.63 -0.28
C PRO A 213 24.40 -22.14 -0.02
N PHE A 214 23.83 -21.83 1.13
CA PHE A 214 23.70 -20.44 1.58
C PHE A 214 25.04 -19.95 2.12
N HIS A 215 25.48 -18.80 1.62
CA HIS A 215 26.68 -18.11 2.05
C HIS A 215 26.29 -16.86 2.86
N PRO A 216 26.51 -16.82 4.19
CA PRO A 216 26.15 -15.67 5.02
C PRO A 216 26.76 -14.34 4.54
N GLU A 217 27.95 -14.38 3.94
CA GLU A 217 28.65 -13.23 3.39
C GLU A 217 27.93 -12.61 2.16
N TYR A 218 27.07 -13.35 1.50
CA TYR A 218 26.24 -12.86 0.38
C TYR A 218 24.90 -12.30 0.83
N HIS A 219 24.55 -12.42 2.11
CA HIS A 219 23.38 -11.75 2.66
C HIS A 219 23.81 -10.51 3.43
N ARG A 220 23.32 -9.36 2.98
CA ARG A 220 23.54 -8.07 3.63
C ARG A 220 22.21 -7.39 3.88
N GLN A 221 22.15 -6.66 4.99
CA GLN A 221 20.97 -5.88 5.36
C GLN A 221 21.32 -4.39 5.30
N SER A 222 20.40 -3.58 4.80
CA SER A 222 20.52 -2.14 4.76
C SER A 222 19.16 -1.48 4.85
N GLU A 223 19.10 -0.29 5.42
CA GLU A 223 17.93 0.56 5.33
C GLU A 223 17.48 0.74 3.87
N LEU A 224 16.19 0.98 3.66
CA LEU A 224 15.61 1.26 2.36
C LEU A 224 16.06 2.64 1.83
N SER A 225 17.34 2.74 1.48
CA SER A 225 18.02 3.94 1.01
C SER A 225 18.99 3.60 -0.12
N ARG A 226 18.85 4.25 -1.27
CA ARG A 226 19.77 4.08 -2.41
C ARG A 226 21.23 4.31 -2.01
N ARG A 227 21.48 5.32 -1.18
CA ARG A 227 22.84 5.65 -0.71
C ARG A 227 23.44 4.58 0.18
N ILE A 228 22.65 4.03 1.11
CA ILE A 228 23.12 2.98 2.03
C ILE A 228 23.25 1.65 1.28
N ALA A 229 22.27 1.29 0.46
CA ALA A 229 22.33 0.11 -0.42
C ALA A 229 23.57 0.12 -1.31
N LYS A 230 23.93 1.27 -1.89
CA LYS A 230 25.18 1.42 -2.67
C LYS A 230 26.42 1.08 -1.83
N LYS A 231 26.51 1.60 -0.60
CA LYS A 231 27.65 1.30 0.29
C LYS A 231 27.75 -0.19 0.58
N VAL A 232 26.65 -0.79 0.98
CA VAL A 232 26.58 -2.22 1.35
C VAL A 232 26.84 -3.13 0.13
N ALA A 233 26.31 -2.74 -1.03
CA ALA A 233 26.58 -3.45 -2.30
C ALA A 233 28.07 -3.42 -2.68
N LYS A 234 28.77 -2.29 -2.49
CA LYS A 234 30.22 -2.22 -2.71
C LYS A 234 30.98 -3.20 -1.80
N GLU A 235 30.61 -3.28 -0.53
CA GLU A 235 31.22 -4.24 0.41
C GLU A 235 31.02 -5.69 -0.06
N MET A 236 29.83 -6.03 -0.61
CA MET A 236 29.54 -7.35 -1.15
C MET A 236 30.30 -7.63 -2.46
N LEU A 237 30.37 -6.65 -3.35
CA LEU A 237 31.05 -6.77 -4.65
C LEU A 237 32.57 -6.77 -4.56
N THR A 238 33.15 -6.35 -3.45
CA THR A 238 34.61 -6.36 -3.19
C THR A 238 35.06 -7.52 -2.31
N LEU A 239 34.19 -8.51 -2.06
CA LEU A 239 34.60 -9.76 -1.40
C LEU A 239 35.69 -10.48 -2.24
N PRO A 240 36.56 -11.30 -1.62
CA PRO A 240 37.53 -12.10 -2.36
C PRO A 240 36.89 -13.04 -3.40
N ASP A 241 35.69 -13.52 -3.13
CA ASP A 241 34.86 -14.29 -4.02
C ASP A 241 33.47 -13.65 -4.11
N PRO A 242 33.25 -12.66 -4.99
CA PRO A 242 32.00 -11.89 -5.01
C PRO A 242 30.85 -12.69 -5.67
N PRO A 243 29.58 -12.32 -5.40
CA PRO A 243 28.45 -12.89 -6.11
C PRO A 243 28.45 -12.45 -7.58
N THR A 244 27.96 -13.34 -8.47
CA THR A 244 27.76 -13.05 -9.91
C THR A 244 26.37 -12.53 -10.22
N ALA A 245 25.47 -12.57 -9.23
CA ALA A 245 24.14 -11.99 -9.31
C ALA A 245 23.69 -11.48 -7.95
N ILE A 246 22.90 -10.42 -7.93
CA ILE A 246 22.31 -9.87 -6.70
C ILE A 246 20.80 -9.73 -6.87
N PHE A 247 20.04 -10.33 -5.94
CA PHE A 247 18.66 -10.03 -5.71
C PHE A 247 18.56 -8.93 -4.63
N ALA A 248 18.07 -7.76 -5.01
CA ALA A 248 17.77 -6.67 -4.09
C ALA A 248 16.30 -6.72 -3.67
N TYR A 249 16.06 -6.65 -2.37
CA TYR A 249 14.73 -6.70 -1.75
C TYR A 249 13.72 -5.70 -2.35
N SER A 250 14.19 -4.58 -2.89
CA SER A 250 13.38 -3.56 -3.55
C SER A 250 14.12 -2.92 -4.72
N ASP A 251 13.40 -2.33 -5.66
CA ASP A 251 13.99 -1.56 -6.76
C ASP A 251 14.83 -0.38 -6.24
N THR A 252 14.41 0.26 -5.15
CA THR A 252 15.18 1.32 -4.51
C THR A 252 16.59 0.84 -4.08
N GLN A 253 16.70 -0.39 -3.56
CA GLN A 253 18.01 -0.97 -3.22
C GLN A 253 18.73 -1.44 -4.48
N ALA A 254 18.03 -2.01 -5.48
CA ALA A 254 18.63 -2.39 -6.75
C ALA A 254 19.31 -1.21 -7.44
N PHE A 255 18.74 -0.01 -7.40
CA PHE A 255 19.38 1.20 -7.91
C PHE A 255 20.69 1.53 -7.16
N GLY A 256 20.75 1.21 -5.86
CA GLY A 256 21.98 1.29 -5.09
C GLY A 256 23.05 0.30 -5.58
N VAL A 257 22.62 -0.94 -5.89
CA VAL A 257 23.51 -1.99 -6.45
C VAL A 257 24.05 -1.57 -7.82
N LEU A 258 23.17 -1.10 -8.73
CA LEU A 258 23.57 -0.62 -10.07
C LEU A 258 24.61 0.50 -9.96
N ARG A 259 24.38 1.45 -9.07
CA ARG A 259 25.33 2.54 -8.85
C ARG A 259 26.65 2.08 -8.23
N ALA A 260 26.63 1.06 -7.37
CA ALA A 260 27.84 0.46 -6.82
C ALA A 260 28.66 -0.23 -7.89
N ALA A 261 28.01 -1.01 -8.76
CA ALA A 261 28.66 -1.69 -9.89
C ALA A 261 29.32 -0.67 -10.83
N GLU A 262 28.60 0.36 -11.23
CA GLU A 262 29.14 1.46 -12.08
C GLU A 262 30.39 2.11 -11.47
N GLU A 263 30.37 2.45 -10.16
CA GLU A 263 31.50 3.06 -9.47
C GLU A 263 32.72 2.11 -9.27
N LEU A 264 32.50 0.81 -9.39
CA LEU A 264 33.54 -0.22 -9.34
C LEU A 264 34.01 -0.67 -10.74
N GLY A 265 33.42 -0.15 -11.82
CA GLY A 265 33.70 -0.56 -13.19
C GLY A 265 33.19 -1.97 -13.53
N ILE A 266 32.19 -2.50 -12.82
CA ILE A 266 31.56 -3.80 -13.03
C ILE A 266 30.41 -3.63 -14.01
N GLY A 267 30.44 -4.35 -15.14
CA GLY A 267 29.40 -4.34 -16.15
C GLY A 267 28.10 -5.01 -15.67
N VAL A 268 26.97 -4.34 -15.85
CA VAL A 268 25.63 -4.90 -15.66
C VAL A 268 24.91 -4.85 -17.00
N PRO A 269 24.53 -5.98 -17.56
CA PRO A 269 24.47 -7.32 -16.96
C PRO A 269 25.71 -8.22 -17.15
N GLU A 270 26.77 -7.78 -17.87
CA GLU A 270 27.84 -8.61 -18.40
C GLU A 270 28.66 -9.34 -17.30
N ASP A 271 29.02 -8.62 -16.22
CA ASP A 271 29.81 -9.14 -15.10
C ASP A 271 28.92 -9.44 -13.87
N LEU A 272 27.78 -8.76 -13.76
CA LEU A 272 26.85 -8.86 -12.62
C LEU A 272 25.40 -8.79 -13.08
N SER A 273 24.63 -9.83 -12.83
CA SER A 273 23.18 -9.77 -12.96
C SER A 273 22.53 -9.14 -11.74
N VAL A 274 21.55 -8.23 -11.95
CA VAL A 274 20.82 -7.55 -10.86
C VAL A 274 19.33 -7.68 -11.09
N ILE A 275 18.61 -8.17 -10.08
CA ILE A 275 17.14 -8.21 -10.06
C ILE A 275 16.61 -7.43 -8.86
N GLY A 276 15.60 -6.59 -9.09
CA GLY A 276 14.89 -5.82 -8.07
C GLY A 276 13.57 -6.46 -7.66
N TYR A 277 12.78 -5.66 -6.95
CA TYR A 277 11.43 -5.99 -6.51
C TYR A 277 10.64 -4.70 -6.37
N ASP A 278 9.41 -4.65 -6.78
CA ASP A 278 8.36 -3.63 -6.74
C ASP A 278 7.82 -3.31 -8.14
N ASP A 279 8.69 -3.16 -9.15
CA ASP A 279 8.42 -2.63 -10.49
C ASP A 279 7.87 -1.20 -10.43
N ILE A 280 8.56 -0.34 -9.68
CA ILE A 280 8.23 1.09 -9.65
C ILE A 280 8.61 1.77 -10.97
N GLU A 281 7.95 2.89 -11.29
CA GLU A 281 8.07 3.59 -12.59
C GLU A 281 9.52 3.74 -13.09
N ILE A 282 10.43 4.16 -12.22
CA ILE A 282 11.84 4.40 -12.61
C ILE A 282 12.58 3.11 -13.03
N SER A 283 12.09 1.94 -12.65
CA SER A 283 12.69 0.65 -13.02
C SER A 283 12.59 0.36 -14.51
N GLU A 284 11.56 0.89 -15.18
CA GLU A 284 11.44 0.82 -16.63
C GLU A 284 12.53 1.63 -17.32
N TYR A 285 12.76 2.87 -16.89
CA TYR A 285 13.79 3.75 -17.47
C TYR A 285 15.22 3.24 -17.26
N LEU A 286 15.47 2.56 -16.13
CA LEU A 286 16.76 1.94 -15.85
C LEU A 286 16.87 0.52 -16.41
N HIS A 287 15.87 0.06 -17.13
CA HIS A 287 15.78 -1.30 -17.69
C HIS A 287 16.02 -2.41 -16.64
N LEU A 288 15.61 -2.18 -15.39
CA LEU A 288 15.80 -3.12 -14.31
C LEU A 288 14.85 -4.32 -14.44
N THR A 289 15.40 -5.53 -14.51
CA THR A 289 14.66 -6.77 -14.29
C THR A 289 14.19 -6.79 -12.85
N THR A 290 12.90 -7.05 -12.62
CA THR A 290 12.31 -6.92 -11.28
C THR A 290 11.09 -7.82 -11.11
N ILE A 291 10.62 -7.95 -9.88
CA ILE A 291 9.32 -8.58 -9.57
C ILE A 291 8.26 -7.49 -9.39
N ARG A 292 7.24 -7.51 -10.25
CA ARG A 292 6.05 -6.67 -10.08
C ARG A 292 5.15 -7.23 -9.00
N GLN A 293 4.76 -6.41 -8.05
CA GLN A 293 3.91 -6.78 -6.93
C GLN A 293 2.55 -6.06 -6.95
N GLN A 294 1.92 -5.81 -8.00
CA GLN A 294 0.56 -5.25 -8.11
C GLN A 294 0.23 -4.12 -7.09
N LEU A 295 1.18 -3.20 -6.87
CA LEU A 295 1.07 -2.14 -5.84
C LEU A 295 -0.19 -1.30 -6.00
N PHE A 296 -0.42 -0.78 -7.21
CA PHE A 296 -1.61 0.01 -7.54
C PHE A 296 -2.89 -0.79 -7.26
N GLN A 297 -2.96 -2.04 -7.72
CA GLN A 297 -4.13 -2.90 -7.52
C GLN A 297 -4.40 -3.17 -6.05
N SER A 298 -3.35 -3.31 -5.22
CA SER A 298 -3.54 -3.50 -3.77
C SER A 298 -4.20 -2.31 -3.09
N GLY A 299 -3.93 -1.09 -3.57
CA GLY A 299 -4.63 0.12 -3.14
C GLY A 299 -6.09 0.13 -3.57
N VAL A 300 -6.35 -0.22 -4.84
CA VAL A 300 -7.71 -0.31 -5.39
C VAL A 300 -8.55 -1.31 -4.60
N GLU A 301 -8.05 -2.54 -4.42
CA GLU A 301 -8.78 -3.59 -3.71
C GLU A 301 -8.99 -3.24 -2.23
N GLY A 302 -7.98 -2.63 -1.58
CA GLY A 302 -8.11 -2.17 -0.20
C GLY A 302 -9.20 -1.13 0.00
N ALA A 303 -9.27 -0.13 -0.90
CA ALA A 303 -10.28 0.91 -0.84
C ALA A 303 -11.69 0.36 -1.13
N LYS A 304 -11.84 -0.48 -2.16
CA LYS A 304 -13.13 -1.13 -2.49
C LYS A 304 -13.63 -1.96 -1.32
N LEU A 305 -12.76 -2.82 -0.79
CA LEU A 305 -13.10 -3.68 0.33
C LEU A 305 -13.55 -2.88 1.55
N LEU A 306 -12.86 -1.79 1.88
CA LEU A 306 -13.25 -0.92 2.96
C LEU A 306 -14.62 -0.23 2.72
N LEU A 307 -14.85 0.31 1.51
CA LEU A 307 -16.14 0.93 1.16
C LEU A 307 -17.31 -0.05 1.24
N GLU A 308 -17.09 -1.31 0.84
CA GLU A 308 -18.08 -2.38 1.01
C GLU A 308 -18.38 -2.66 2.48
N GLU A 309 -17.37 -2.64 3.35
CA GLU A 309 -17.51 -2.96 4.77
C GLU A 309 -18.10 -1.82 5.62
N ILE A 310 -17.97 -0.57 5.21
CA ILE A 310 -18.50 0.60 5.94
C ILE A 310 -20.02 0.50 6.19
N ASP A 311 -20.75 -0.15 5.30
CA ASP A 311 -22.21 -0.29 5.41
C ASP A 311 -22.65 -1.64 6.00
N ILE A 312 -21.69 -2.51 6.39
CA ILE A 312 -21.96 -3.84 6.96
C ILE A 312 -21.65 -3.84 8.47
N GLN A 313 -22.62 -4.22 9.27
CA GLN A 313 -22.34 -4.47 10.70
C GLN A 313 -21.59 -5.80 10.85
N HIS A 314 -20.40 -5.76 11.45
CA HIS A 314 -19.56 -6.95 11.72
C HIS A 314 -19.28 -7.80 10.46
N PRO A 315 -18.56 -7.26 9.46
CA PRO A 315 -18.22 -8.02 8.27
C PRO A 315 -17.33 -9.23 8.62
N GLU A 316 -17.55 -10.35 7.91
CA GLU A 316 -16.65 -11.50 7.97
C GLU A 316 -15.31 -11.11 7.35
N PRO A 317 -14.17 -11.40 8.02
CA PRO A 317 -12.85 -11.09 7.45
C PRO A 317 -12.61 -11.79 6.10
N ARG A 318 -12.14 -11.03 5.12
CA ARG A 318 -11.81 -11.52 3.78
C ARG A 318 -10.32 -11.37 3.50
N GLU A 319 -9.73 -12.37 2.87
CA GLU A 319 -8.36 -12.33 2.37
C GLU A 319 -8.35 -12.21 0.85
N ILE A 320 -7.57 -11.25 0.33
CA ILE A 320 -7.29 -11.10 -1.09
C ILE A 320 -5.78 -11.22 -1.29
N VAL A 321 -5.35 -12.25 -2.03
CA VAL A 321 -3.94 -12.49 -2.34
C VAL A 321 -3.66 -12.07 -3.77
N LEU A 322 -2.81 -11.07 -3.97
CA LEU A 322 -2.42 -10.60 -5.29
C LEU A 322 -1.14 -11.32 -5.76
N PRO A 323 -1.10 -11.74 -7.03
CA PRO A 323 0.06 -12.44 -7.56
C PRO A 323 1.23 -11.50 -7.81
N THR A 324 2.43 -12.07 -7.83
CA THR A 324 3.64 -11.42 -8.31
C THR A 324 3.97 -11.85 -9.74
N GLU A 325 4.65 -11.00 -10.51
CA GLU A 325 5.07 -11.24 -11.88
C GLU A 325 6.55 -10.90 -12.07
N LEU A 326 7.29 -11.75 -12.77
CA LEU A 326 8.67 -11.46 -13.18
C LEU A 326 8.65 -10.58 -14.45
N ILE A 327 9.23 -9.40 -14.35
CA ILE A 327 9.37 -8.44 -15.44
C ILE A 327 10.83 -8.47 -15.94
N LEU A 328 11.03 -9.09 -17.07
CA LEU A 328 12.35 -9.19 -17.70
C LEU A 328 12.71 -7.90 -18.42
N ARG A 329 13.91 -7.39 -18.13
CA ARG A 329 14.50 -6.24 -18.82
C ARG A 329 15.98 -6.53 -19.15
N LYS A 330 16.89 -5.58 -18.88
CA LYS A 330 18.29 -5.67 -19.38
C LYS A 330 19.34 -5.92 -18.30
N THR A 331 18.97 -6.08 -17.03
CA THR A 331 19.95 -6.20 -15.93
C THR A 331 20.25 -7.64 -15.52
N THR A 332 19.76 -8.63 -16.27
CA THR A 332 20.06 -10.05 -16.03
C THR A 332 20.36 -10.78 -17.33
N VAL A 333 21.39 -11.62 -17.33
CA VAL A 333 21.79 -12.47 -18.46
C VAL A 333 22.22 -13.86 -18.00
N PRO A 334 22.26 -14.86 -18.88
CA PRO A 334 22.89 -16.12 -18.55
C PRO A 334 24.35 -15.94 -18.14
N LEU A 335 24.77 -16.65 -17.09
CA LEU A 335 26.16 -16.63 -16.68
C LEU A 335 27.03 -17.17 -17.81
N ALA A 336 28.00 -16.38 -18.28
CA ALA A 336 28.94 -16.83 -19.29
C ALA A 336 29.66 -18.09 -18.79
N THR A 337 29.61 -19.14 -19.61
CA THR A 337 30.38 -20.38 -19.34
C THR A 337 31.86 -20.02 -19.55
N PRO A 338 32.76 -20.34 -18.63
CA PRO A 338 34.18 -20.04 -18.76
C PRO A 338 34.83 -20.81 -19.93
#